data_b96e7d49806a8b57cb0f6f4e45a4ce49
#
_entry.id   b96e7d49806a8b57cb0f6f4e45a4ce49
#
_cell.length_a   1.000
_cell.length_b   1.000
_cell.length_c   1.000
_cell.angle_alpha   90.00
_cell.angle_beta   90.00
_cell.angle_gamma   90.00
#
_symmetry.space_group_name_H-M   'P 1'
#
loop_
_entity.id
_entity.type
_entity.pdbx_description
1 polymer ?
#
loop_
_entity_poly.entity_id
_entity_poly.type
_entity_poly.pdbx_seq_one_letter_code
_entity_poly.pdbx_strand_id
1 'polypeptide(L)'
;MAKSDAPTLFQVNGPVGLANWKDYCYDLSGTKIAGDLTSDTYALKDGDQMLGIGYVIESYGLITNKTLLEKAGYTVDDIKSFDDLKKVAEDITARKDELGFSAFSSAGMDGSSDWRYKTHLANLPIYFEYQADGIDNTDAIKGTYLDNYKNIFDLYINNSTCDPTELAGKTGDDSRNEFLNNEAVFFQNGSWEYNNLVGDGKPFTDDDLTMLPIYIGVGDEANQGLCTGTENYWCVNKEASEDDINATLDFMYWCVSSDEGTKAMANDMGFVIPFKNAVESPNVFVKADKEMTAAGKTPVAWNFSTMPSENWKN
;
A
#
# COMPACT_ATOMS: atom_id res chain seq x y z
N MET A 1 16.52 -20.66 3.83
CA MET A 1 17.43 -20.29 2.73
C MET A 1 18.81 -21.02 2.80
N ALA A 2 19.23 -21.53 3.92
CA ALA A 2 20.54 -22.22 4.04
C ALA A 2 20.56 -23.68 3.53
N LYS A 3 19.64 -24.10 2.65
CA LYS A 3 19.56 -25.46 2.12
C LYS A 3 19.56 -25.43 0.60
N SER A 4 19.98 -26.52 -0.04
CA SER A 4 20.11 -26.69 -1.49
C SER A 4 18.87 -26.36 -2.33
N ASP A 5 17.70 -26.24 -1.73
CA ASP A 5 16.41 -25.97 -2.41
C ASP A 5 15.93 -24.52 -2.21
N ALA A 6 16.81 -23.60 -1.77
CA ALA A 6 16.43 -22.19 -1.63
C ALA A 6 16.21 -21.53 -3.00
N PRO A 7 15.18 -20.69 -3.17
CA PRO A 7 14.96 -20.00 -4.42
C PRO A 7 16.12 -19.05 -4.76
N THR A 8 16.41 -18.91 -6.05
CA THR A 8 17.42 -17.96 -6.52
C THR A 8 16.89 -16.53 -6.47
N LEU A 9 15.64 -16.32 -6.87
CA LEU A 9 14.94 -15.05 -6.70
C LEU A 9 14.04 -15.13 -5.48
N PHE A 10 14.13 -14.15 -4.59
CA PHE A 10 13.24 -14.04 -3.43
C PHE A 10 12.90 -12.57 -3.15
N GLN A 11 11.84 -12.37 -2.37
CA GLN A 11 11.39 -11.04 -1.97
C GLN A 11 11.76 -10.76 -0.51
N VAL A 12 12.12 -9.51 -0.24
CA VAL A 12 12.18 -8.95 1.11
C VAL A 12 11.29 -7.73 1.22
N ASN A 13 10.75 -7.51 2.42
CA ASN A 13 9.86 -6.40 2.71
C ASN A 13 10.66 -5.24 3.30
N GLY A 14 11.15 -4.36 2.43
CA GLY A 14 11.81 -3.13 2.82
C GLY A 14 13.12 -3.29 3.61
N PRO A 15 13.60 -2.20 4.21
CA PRO A 15 14.84 -2.21 5.01
C PRO A 15 14.78 -3.16 6.21
N VAL A 16 13.62 -3.26 6.87
CA VAL A 16 13.42 -4.17 8.01
C VAL A 16 13.61 -5.63 7.59
N GLY A 17 13.02 -6.01 6.45
CA GLY A 17 13.20 -7.34 5.88
C GLY A 17 14.64 -7.60 5.48
N LEU A 18 15.33 -6.62 4.90
CA LEU A 18 16.74 -6.75 4.51
C LEU A 18 17.63 -7.05 5.71
N ALA A 19 17.39 -6.47 6.87
CA ALA A 19 18.18 -6.72 8.07
C ALA A 19 18.28 -8.22 8.42
N ASN A 20 17.26 -9.01 8.11
CA ASN A 20 17.22 -10.45 8.34
C ASN A 20 17.84 -11.28 7.21
N TRP A 21 17.91 -10.73 5.98
CA TRP A 21 18.25 -11.50 4.78
C TRP A 21 19.51 -11.03 4.06
N LYS A 22 20.12 -9.91 4.43
CA LYS A 22 21.26 -9.31 3.72
C LYS A 22 22.44 -10.26 3.52
N ASP A 23 22.69 -11.16 4.46
CA ASP A 23 23.78 -12.13 4.38
C ASP A 23 23.58 -13.18 3.26
N TYR A 24 22.40 -13.27 2.68
CA TYR A 24 22.07 -14.16 1.56
C TYR A 24 21.91 -13.43 0.23
N CYS A 25 21.97 -12.09 0.23
CA CYS A 25 21.73 -11.29 -0.97
C CYS A 25 23.00 -11.18 -1.82
N TYR A 26 22.82 -11.34 -3.13
CA TYR A 26 23.81 -11.04 -4.14
C TYR A 26 23.89 -9.53 -4.34
N ASP A 27 25.08 -8.99 -4.59
CA ASP A 27 25.27 -7.58 -4.88
C ASP A 27 24.81 -7.26 -6.33
N LEU A 28 23.72 -6.52 -6.43
CA LEU A 28 23.13 -6.11 -7.70
C LEU A 28 23.78 -4.86 -8.29
N SER A 29 24.75 -4.24 -7.62
CA SER A 29 25.49 -3.08 -8.11
C SER A 29 26.12 -3.38 -9.47
N GLY A 30 25.98 -2.47 -10.42
CA GLY A 30 26.52 -2.64 -11.77
C GLY A 30 25.77 -3.60 -12.70
N THR A 31 24.69 -4.23 -12.24
CA THR A 31 23.80 -5.03 -13.11
C THR A 31 22.97 -4.13 -14.03
N LYS A 32 22.49 -4.69 -15.15
CA LYS A 32 21.65 -3.94 -16.11
C LYS A 32 20.38 -3.40 -15.44
N ILE A 33 19.73 -4.21 -14.62
CA ILE A 33 18.50 -3.82 -13.95
C ILE A 33 18.74 -2.67 -12.96
N ALA A 34 19.84 -2.67 -12.22
CA ALA A 34 20.22 -1.55 -11.35
C ALA A 34 20.44 -0.25 -12.13
N GLY A 35 21.04 -0.35 -13.33
CA GLY A 35 21.27 0.79 -14.23
C GLY A 35 19.99 1.41 -14.82
N ASP A 36 18.88 0.67 -14.83
CA ASP A 36 17.58 1.14 -15.36
C ASP A 36 16.62 1.63 -14.28
N LEU A 37 16.99 1.54 -13.00
CA LEU A 37 16.22 2.10 -11.90
C LEU A 37 16.10 3.62 -12.04
N THR A 38 14.92 4.17 -11.78
CA THR A 38 14.66 5.62 -11.94
C THR A 38 15.15 6.45 -10.76
N SER A 39 15.32 5.84 -9.58
CA SER A 39 15.81 6.49 -8.37
C SER A 39 16.43 5.47 -7.41
N ASP A 40 17.49 5.87 -6.75
CA ASP A 40 18.10 5.10 -5.65
C ASP A 40 17.17 4.86 -4.46
N THR A 41 16.07 5.59 -4.36
CA THR A 41 15.03 5.40 -3.35
C THR A 41 14.41 3.99 -3.42
N TYR A 42 14.44 3.37 -4.60
CA TYR A 42 13.93 2.02 -4.82
C TYR A 42 14.98 0.93 -4.70
N ALA A 43 16.15 1.26 -4.13
CA ALA A 43 17.23 0.31 -3.88
C ALA A 43 17.39 0.06 -2.37
N LEU A 44 17.50 -1.21 -1.98
CA LEU A 44 17.96 -1.57 -0.64
C LEU A 44 19.48 -1.69 -0.65
N LYS A 45 20.14 -0.87 0.16
CA LYS A 45 21.59 -0.79 0.23
C LYS A 45 22.12 -1.19 1.62
N ASP A 46 23.30 -1.83 1.63
CA ASP A 46 24.13 -2.01 2.83
C ASP A 46 25.55 -1.52 2.48
N GLY A 47 25.93 -0.35 2.95
CA GLY A 47 27.12 0.37 2.49
C GLY A 47 27.03 0.70 0.99
N ASP A 48 28.04 0.27 0.23
CA ASP A 48 28.13 0.49 -1.22
C ASP A 48 27.41 -0.59 -2.04
N GLN A 49 26.93 -1.66 -1.41
CA GLN A 49 26.26 -2.77 -2.09
C GLN A 49 24.75 -2.50 -2.25
N MET A 50 24.21 -2.87 -3.40
CA MET A 50 22.77 -2.90 -3.68
C MET A 50 22.27 -4.33 -3.52
N LEU A 51 21.60 -4.63 -2.42
CA LEU A 51 21.17 -5.97 -2.05
C LEU A 51 19.73 -6.31 -2.42
N GLY A 52 18.95 -5.30 -2.80
CA GLY A 52 17.58 -5.49 -3.28
C GLY A 52 17.12 -4.35 -4.18
N ILE A 53 16.21 -4.65 -5.09
CA ILE A 53 15.62 -3.69 -6.04
C ILE A 53 14.10 -3.72 -5.91
N GLY A 54 13.49 -2.57 -5.63
CA GLY A 54 12.05 -2.39 -5.65
C GLY A 54 11.51 -2.64 -7.06
N TYR A 55 10.52 -3.53 -7.16
CA TYR A 55 9.97 -3.88 -8.48
C TYR A 55 8.55 -3.34 -8.70
N VAL A 56 7.94 -2.76 -7.67
CA VAL A 56 6.62 -2.15 -7.76
C VAL A 56 6.54 -0.94 -6.83
N ILE A 57 5.88 0.11 -7.28
CA ILE A 57 5.43 1.24 -6.45
C ILE A 57 3.94 1.02 -6.22
N GLU A 58 3.52 1.09 -4.98
CA GLU A 58 2.13 0.87 -4.57
C GLU A 58 1.63 2.07 -3.77
N SER A 59 0.32 2.29 -3.86
CA SER A 59 -0.36 3.30 -3.07
C SER A 59 -1.51 2.67 -2.31
N TYR A 60 -1.76 3.13 -1.08
CA TYR A 60 -2.94 2.73 -0.33
C TYR A 60 -3.66 3.95 0.25
N GLY A 61 -4.93 3.72 0.52
CA GLY A 61 -5.86 4.72 1.02
C GLY A 61 -7.22 4.11 1.33
N LEU A 62 -8.26 4.87 1.08
CA LEU A 62 -9.64 4.41 1.13
C LEU A 62 -10.14 4.19 -0.31
N ILE A 63 -10.19 2.94 -0.75
CA ILE A 63 -10.88 2.58 -2.00
C ILE A 63 -12.36 2.93 -1.79
N THR A 64 -12.89 3.77 -2.68
CA THR A 64 -14.18 4.41 -2.52
C THR A 64 -15.12 4.01 -3.64
N ASN A 65 -16.28 3.47 -3.28
CA ASN A 65 -17.41 3.26 -4.19
C ASN A 65 -18.16 4.58 -4.38
N LYS A 66 -17.92 5.24 -5.53
CA LYS A 66 -18.53 6.55 -5.84
C LYS A 66 -20.04 6.49 -5.92
N THR A 67 -20.58 5.41 -6.47
CA THR A 67 -22.03 5.21 -6.61
C THR A 67 -22.74 5.16 -5.25
N LEU A 68 -22.18 4.44 -4.28
CA LEU A 68 -22.74 4.39 -2.93
C LEU A 68 -22.54 5.72 -2.18
N LEU A 69 -21.41 6.39 -2.39
CA LEU A 69 -21.16 7.71 -1.81
C LEU A 69 -22.18 8.73 -2.30
N GLU A 70 -22.44 8.77 -3.61
CA GLU A 70 -23.47 9.63 -4.23
C GLU A 70 -24.88 9.29 -3.74
N LYS A 71 -25.19 8.00 -3.59
CA LYS A 71 -26.47 7.55 -3.01
C LYS A 71 -26.65 8.01 -1.56
N ALA A 72 -25.57 8.16 -0.81
CA ALA A 72 -25.58 8.76 0.53
C ALA A 72 -25.71 10.29 0.50
N GLY A 73 -25.59 10.93 -0.66
CA GLY A 73 -25.70 12.38 -0.84
C GLY A 73 -24.37 13.13 -0.78
N TYR A 74 -23.26 12.44 -0.97
CA TYR A 74 -21.91 13.00 -0.94
C TYR A 74 -21.15 12.70 -2.23
N THR A 75 -20.07 13.45 -2.43
CA THR A 75 -19.09 13.22 -3.50
C THR A 75 -17.68 13.12 -2.89
N VAL A 76 -16.71 12.70 -3.66
CA VAL A 76 -15.31 12.67 -3.22
C VAL A 76 -14.76 14.06 -2.84
N ASP A 77 -15.34 15.12 -3.44
CA ASP A 77 -14.96 16.50 -3.15
C ASP A 77 -15.42 16.99 -1.76
N ASP A 78 -16.33 16.30 -1.14
CA ASP A 78 -16.81 16.59 0.22
C ASP A 78 -15.88 16.04 1.32
N ILE A 79 -14.82 15.29 0.94
CA ILE A 79 -13.91 14.63 1.89
C ILE A 79 -12.47 15.11 1.63
N LYS A 80 -12.02 16.09 2.42
CA LYS A 80 -10.68 16.72 2.29
C LYS A 80 -9.92 16.78 3.62
N SER A 81 -10.51 16.23 4.68
CA SER A 81 -9.95 16.22 6.03
C SER A 81 -10.52 15.05 6.85
N PHE A 82 -9.91 14.81 8.01
CA PHE A 82 -10.45 13.85 8.99
C PHE A 82 -11.88 14.21 9.44
N ASP A 83 -12.14 15.48 9.68
CA ASP A 83 -13.46 15.95 10.12
C ASP A 83 -14.52 15.73 9.04
N ASP A 84 -14.19 15.92 7.77
CA ASP A 84 -15.07 15.62 6.65
C ASP A 84 -15.36 14.11 6.56
N LEU A 85 -14.30 13.30 6.60
CA LEU A 85 -14.43 11.83 6.57
C LEU A 85 -15.29 11.32 7.73
N LYS A 86 -15.05 11.86 8.93
CA LYS A 86 -15.81 11.53 10.13
C LYS A 86 -17.28 11.87 9.97
N LYS A 87 -17.59 13.09 9.51
CA LYS A 87 -18.96 13.54 9.27
C LYS A 87 -19.68 12.61 8.30
N VAL A 88 -19.05 12.27 7.18
CA VAL A 88 -19.62 11.39 6.15
C VAL A 88 -19.84 9.98 6.71
N ALA A 89 -18.85 9.41 7.39
CA ALA A 89 -18.94 8.05 7.93
C ALA A 89 -20.01 7.92 9.01
N GLU A 90 -20.08 8.87 9.93
CA GLU A 90 -21.07 8.89 11.00
C GLU A 90 -22.51 9.10 10.45
N ASP A 91 -22.69 9.94 9.44
CA ASP A 91 -24.00 10.15 8.79
C ASP A 91 -24.45 8.87 8.05
N ILE A 92 -23.58 8.22 7.27
CA ILE A 92 -23.89 6.95 6.62
C ILE A 92 -24.29 5.90 7.66
N THR A 93 -23.53 5.79 8.75
CA THR A 93 -23.82 4.83 9.83
C THR A 93 -25.17 5.12 10.50
N ALA A 94 -25.49 6.39 10.74
CA ALA A 94 -26.79 6.77 11.32
C ALA A 94 -27.97 6.42 10.42
N ARG A 95 -27.76 6.38 9.11
CA ARG A 95 -28.77 6.06 8.09
C ARG A 95 -28.61 4.68 7.44
N LYS A 96 -27.79 3.80 8.02
CA LYS A 96 -27.45 2.52 7.39
C LYS A 96 -28.66 1.64 7.05
N ASP A 97 -29.71 1.67 7.88
CA ASP A 97 -30.93 0.90 7.67
C ASP A 97 -31.76 1.46 6.49
N GLU A 98 -31.72 2.77 6.26
CA GLU A 98 -32.33 3.43 5.10
C GLU A 98 -31.53 3.22 3.84
N LEU A 99 -30.21 3.38 3.92
CA LEU A 99 -29.29 3.32 2.79
C LEU A 99 -29.03 1.89 2.31
N GLY A 100 -29.04 0.92 3.24
CA GLY A 100 -28.78 -0.49 2.99
C GLY A 100 -27.28 -0.84 2.91
N PHE A 101 -26.39 0.04 3.40
CA PHE A 101 -24.94 -0.16 3.45
C PHE A 101 -24.29 0.62 4.59
N SER A 102 -23.06 0.28 4.94
CA SER A 102 -22.25 0.93 5.97
C SER A 102 -21.20 1.86 5.37
N ALA A 103 -20.52 2.66 6.22
CA ALA A 103 -19.45 3.52 5.75
C ALA A 103 -18.22 2.70 5.35
N PHE A 104 -17.70 1.84 6.25
CA PHE A 104 -16.51 1.03 5.99
C PHE A 104 -16.84 -0.45 5.90
N SER A 105 -16.10 -1.18 5.04
CA SER A 105 -15.99 -2.63 5.16
C SER A 105 -15.24 -3.00 6.44
N SER A 106 -15.33 -4.26 6.87
CA SER A 106 -14.75 -4.72 8.14
C SER A 106 -13.22 -4.62 8.22
N ALA A 107 -12.54 -4.43 7.11
CA ALA A 107 -11.09 -4.32 6.93
C ALA A 107 -10.25 -5.51 7.48
N GLY A 108 -10.86 -6.46 8.18
CA GLY A 108 -10.23 -7.66 8.72
C GLY A 108 -9.17 -7.36 9.81
N MET A 109 -9.38 -7.90 10.99
CA MET A 109 -8.41 -7.81 12.10
C MET A 109 -7.93 -9.18 12.55
N ASP A 110 -8.20 -10.24 11.79
CA ASP A 110 -7.60 -11.53 12.05
C ASP A 110 -6.08 -11.50 11.86
N GLY A 111 -5.35 -12.44 12.42
CA GLY A 111 -3.88 -12.45 12.42
C GLY A 111 -3.22 -12.45 11.03
N SER A 112 -3.98 -12.71 9.95
CA SER A 112 -3.50 -12.62 8.57
C SER A 112 -3.74 -11.25 7.91
N SER A 113 -4.61 -10.43 8.49
CA SER A 113 -5.13 -9.19 7.87
C SER A 113 -4.91 -7.93 8.71
N ASP A 114 -4.49 -8.06 9.96
CA ASP A 114 -4.32 -6.97 10.93
C ASP A 114 -3.21 -5.97 10.58
N TRP A 115 -2.38 -6.28 9.58
CA TRP A 115 -1.37 -5.37 9.03
C TRP A 115 -1.98 -4.05 8.55
N ARG A 116 -3.26 -4.01 8.17
CA ARG A 116 -3.98 -2.77 7.81
C ARG A 116 -3.99 -1.76 8.95
N TYR A 117 -4.09 -2.22 10.17
CA TYR A 117 -4.04 -1.38 11.38
C TYR A 117 -2.62 -1.20 11.89
N LYS A 118 -1.87 -2.30 11.99
CA LYS A 118 -0.54 -2.35 12.61
C LYS A 118 0.56 -1.69 11.77
N THR A 119 0.39 -1.63 10.45
CA THR A 119 1.37 -0.97 9.57
C THR A 119 0.74 0.20 8.83
N HIS A 120 -0.28 -0.02 8.01
CA HIS A 120 -0.81 1.00 7.12
C HIS A 120 -1.45 2.16 7.87
N LEU A 121 -2.36 1.89 8.81
CA LEU A 121 -2.98 2.95 9.58
C LEU A 121 -1.99 3.60 10.55
N ALA A 122 -1.13 2.79 11.19
CA ALA A 122 -0.08 3.27 12.09
C ALA A 122 1.01 4.07 11.38
N ASN A 123 1.18 3.92 10.07
CA ASN A 123 2.13 4.70 9.28
C ASN A 123 1.87 6.21 9.34
N LEU A 124 0.61 6.61 9.38
CA LEU A 124 0.26 8.04 9.35
C LEU A 124 0.80 8.81 10.56
N PRO A 125 0.53 8.41 11.81
CA PRO A 125 1.12 9.07 12.97
C PRO A 125 2.66 8.99 12.98
N ILE A 126 3.25 7.89 12.49
CA ILE A 126 4.71 7.74 12.36
C ILE A 126 5.26 8.75 11.35
N TYR A 127 4.65 8.84 10.18
CA TYR A 127 5.04 9.78 9.12
C TYR A 127 5.03 11.23 9.64
N PHE A 128 3.93 11.66 10.26
CA PHE A 128 3.83 13.02 10.78
C PHE A 128 4.79 13.29 11.93
N GLU A 129 5.08 12.30 12.77
CA GLU A 129 6.12 12.43 13.81
C GLU A 129 7.50 12.60 13.19
N TYR A 130 7.83 11.82 12.15
CA TYR A 130 9.09 11.94 11.42
C TYR A 130 9.23 13.32 10.75
N GLN A 131 8.16 13.82 10.11
CA GLN A 131 8.17 15.15 9.52
C GLN A 131 8.39 16.25 10.57
N ALA A 132 7.71 16.15 11.71
CA ALA A 132 7.85 17.13 12.81
C ALA A 132 9.25 17.13 13.43
N ASP A 133 9.88 15.95 13.50
CA ASP A 133 11.22 15.78 14.08
C ASP A 133 12.35 15.98 13.05
N GLY A 134 12.05 16.00 11.75
CA GLY A 134 13.04 16.10 10.67
C GLY A 134 13.96 14.87 10.59
N ILE A 135 13.39 13.65 10.77
CA ILE A 135 14.11 12.37 10.77
C ILE A 135 13.58 11.42 9.69
N ASP A 136 14.39 10.45 9.31
CA ASP A 136 14.05 9.41 8.32
C ASP A 136 13.86 8.02 8.95
N ASN A 137 14.37 7.83 10.16
CA ASN A 137 14.29 6.59 10.92
C ASN A 137 14.41 6.88 12.41
N THR A 138 14.06 5.91 13.25
CA THR A 138 14.23 6.00 14.71
C THR A 138 14.32 4.60 15.33
N ASP A 139 15.00 4.51 16.48
CA ASP A 139 15.00 3.29 17.29
C ASP A 139 13.69 3.11 18.10
N ALA A 140 12.93 4.20 18.29
CA ALA A 140 11.65 4.19 18.97
C ALA A 140 10.80 5.40 18.60
N ILE A 141 9.51 5.18 18.32
CA ILE A 141 8.51 6.24 18.12
C ILE A 141 8.16 6.88 19.47
N LYS A 142 7.87 8.17 19.45
CA LYS A 142 7.47 8.93 20.65
C LYS A 142 5.98 8.79 20.98
N GLY A 143 5.17 8.49 19.94
CA GLY A 143 3.71 8.45 20.05
C GLY A 143 3.06 9.84 20.07
N THR A 144 3.68 10.83 19.46
CA THR A 144 3.19 12.21 19.40
C THR A 144 1.76 12.32 18.90
N TYR A 145 1.39 11.49 17.91
CA TYR A 145 0.07 11.49 17.28
C TYR A 145 -0.77 10.25 17.61
N LEU A 146 -0.56 9.66 18.80
CA LEU A 146 -1.29 8.45 19.22
C LEU A 146 -2.81 8.72 19.35
N ASP A 147 -3.23 9.89 19.81
CA ASP A 147 -4.65 10.26 19.89
C ASP A 147 -5.27 10.37 18.48
N ASN A 148 -4.54 10.84 17.50
CA ASN A 148 -4.97 10.91 16.11
C ASN A 148 -5.12 9.50 15.51
N TYR A 149 -4.17 8.60 15.80
CA TYR A 149 -4.29 7.18 15.46
C TYR A 149 -5.53 6.55 16.08
N LYS A 150 -5.76 6.80 17.37
CA LYS A 150 -6.95 6.30 18.05
C LYS A 150 -8.24 6.82 17.42
N ASN A 151 -8.30 8.08 17.04
CA ASN A 151 -9.48 8.69 16.45
C ASN A 151 -9.85 8.05 15.11
N ILE A 152 -8.88 7.82 14.20
CA ILE A 152 -9.16 7.16 12.93
C ILE A 152 -9.45 5.67 13.12
N PHE A 153 -8.77 5.01 14.06
CA PHE A 153 -9.06 3.62 14.43
C PHE A 153 -10.49 3.47 14.94
N ASP A 154 -10.91 4.31 15.89
CA ASP A 154 -12.28 4.31 16.44
C ASP A 154 -13.31 4.63 15.35
N LEU A 155 -13.04 5.59 14.48
CA LEU A 155 -13.92 5.92 13.35
C LEU A 155 -14.15 4.69 12.47
N TYR A 156 -13.08 3.98 12.18
CA TYR A 156 -13.11 2.81 11.31
C TYR A 156 -13.94 1.68 11.91
N ILE A 157 -13.61 1.27 13.14
CA ILE A 157 -14.27 0.12 13.79
C ILE A 157 -15.73 0.37 14.13
N ASN A 158 -16.09 1.61 14.47
CA ASN A 158 -17.46 1.95 14.88
C ASN A 158 -18.41 2.23 13.71
N ASN A 159 -17.89 2.36 12.48
CA ASN A 159 -18.68 2.68 11.30
C ASN A 159 -18.54 1.60 10.19
N SER A 160 -18.15 0.40 10.59
CA SER A 160 -17.99 -0.72 9.67
C SER A 160 -19.25 -1.58 9.54
N THR A 161 -19.18 -2.55 8.62
CA THR A 161 -20.28 -3.50 8.32
C THR A 161 -20.65 -4.39 9.48
N CYS A 162 -19.74 -4.65 10.41
CA CYS A 162 -19.98 -5.52 11.57
C CYS A 162 -19.72 -4.81 12.90
N ASP A 163 -20.18 -5.44 13.99
CA ASP A 163 -19.89 -4.98 15.35
C ASP A 163 -18.37 -5.01 15.60
N PRO A 164 -17.79 -4.00 16.29
CA PRO A 164 -16.37 -3.98 16.63
C PRO A 164 -15.84 -5.25 17.32
N THR A 165 -16.67 -5.94 18.09
CA THR A 165 -16.31 -7.18 18.79
C THR A 165 -16.12 -8.38 17.85
N GLU A 166 -16.62 -8.31 16.61
CA GLU A 166 -16.52 -9.37 15.60
C GLU A 166 -15.31 -9.20 14.68
N LEU A 167 -14.69 -8.01 14.67
CA LEU A 167 -13.60 -7.66 13.73
C LEU A 167 -12.39 -8.59 13.83
N ALA A 168 -12.06 -9.09 15.02
CA ALA A 168 -10.95 -10.02 15.23
C ALA A 168 -11.13 -11.37 14.50
N GLY A 169 -12.36 -11.72 14.10
CA GLY A 169 -12.68 -12.89 13.30
C GLY A 169 -12.81 -12.62 11.80
N LYS A 170 -12.74 -11.36 11.37
CA LYS A 170 -12.89 -10.96 9.98
C LYS A 170 -11.57 -11.02 9.23
N THR A 171 -11.56 -11.72 8.10
CA THR A 171 -10.41 -11.83 7.20
C THR A 171 -10.39 -10.70 6.18
N GLY A 172 -9.27 -10.54 5.46
CA GLY A 172 -9.19 -9.64 4.32
C GLY A 172 -10.15 -10.00 3.20
N ASP A 173 -10.45 -11.30 3.02
CA ASP A 173 -11.42 -11.77 2.03
C ASP A 173 -12.86 -11.42 2.45
N ASP A 174 -13.21 -11.51 3.73
CA ASP A 174 -14.51 -11.04 4.23
C ASP A 174 -14.69 -9.57 3.91
N SER A 175 -13.70 -8.74 4.24
CA SER A 175 -13.71 -7.30 3.97
C SER A 175 -13.84 -6.96 2.48
N ARG A 176 -13.11 -7.67 1.62
CA ARG A 176 -13.22 -7.53 0.16
C ARG A 176 -14.60 -7.91 -0.34
N ASN A 177 -15.14 -9.05 0.12
CA ASN A 177 -16.45 -9.54 -0.30
C ASN A 177 -17.58 -8.59 0.12
N GLU A 178 -17.52 -8.01 1.31
CA GLU A 178 -18.46 -6.98 1.76
C GLU A 178 -18.47 -5.78 0.79
N PHE A 179 -17.28 -5.31 0.36
CA PHE A 179 -17.17 -4.23 -0.60
C PHE A 179 -17.67 -4.63 -2.00
N LEU A 180 -17.30 -5.82 -2.49
CA LEU A 180 -17.79 -6.37 -3.76
C LEU A 180 -19.32 -6.51 -3.80
N ASN A 181 -19.94 -6.79 -2.67
CA ASN A 181 -21.39 -6.91 -2.52
C ASN A 181 -22.09 -5.55 -2.35
N ASN A 182 -21.39 -4.42 -2.43
CA ASN A 182 -21.91 -3.08 -2.17
C ASN A 182 -22.46 -2.89 -0.75
N GLU A 183 -21.84 -3.51 0.24
CA GLU A 183 -22.22 -3.40 1.65
C GLU A 183 -21.50 -2.24 2.36
N ALA A 184 -20.50 -1.61 1.70
CA ALA A 184 -19.74 -0.49 2.24
C ALA A 184 -19.30 0.51 1.17
N VAL A 185 -19.19 1.79 1.58
CA VAL A 185 -18.69 2.88 0.73
C VAL A 185 -17.17 2.85 0.62
N PHE A 186 -16.48 2.62 1.75
CA PHE A 186 -15.03 2.68 1.86
C PHE A 186 -14.43 1.31 2.19
N PHE A 187 -13.36 0.97 1.48
CA PHE A 187 -12.54 -0.21 1.73
C PHE A 187 -11.07 0.23 1.89
N GLN A 188 -10.53 0.17 3.12
CA GLN A 188 -9.14 0.52 3.34
C GLN A 188 -8.24 -0.58 2.79
N ASN A 189 -7.61 -0.28 1.66
CA ASN A 189 -6.68 -1.19 0.99
C ASN A 189 -5.82 -0.41 -0.02
N GLY A 190 -5.11 -1.09 -0.89
CA GLY A 190 -4.17 -0.47 -1.82
C GLY A 190 -4.41 -0.81 -3.29
N SER A 191 -3.53 -0.26 -4.12
CA SER A 191 -3.57 -0.41 -5.59
C SER A 191 -3.50 -1.87 -6.06
N TRP A 192 -2.98 -2.78 -5.25
CA TRP A 192 -2.96 -4.24 -5.50
C TRP A 192 -4.34 -4.89 -5.53
N GLU A 193 -5.37 -4.23 -5.02
CA GLU A 193 -6.74 -4.75 -5.05
C GLU A 193 -7.44 -4.55 -6.40
N TYR A 194 -6.90 -3.75 -7.31
CA TYR A 194 -7.55 -3.39 -8.56
C TYR A 194 -8.08 -4.60 -9.34
N ASN A 195 -7.24 -5.59 -9.61
CA ASN A 195 -7.63 -6.78 -10.36
C ASN A 195 -8.62 -7.70 -9.61
N ASN A 196 -8.78 -7.51 -8.30
CA ASN A 196 -9.81 -8.20 -7.51
C ASN A 196 -11.17 -7.51 -7.63
N LEU A 197 -11.20 -6.22 -7.94
CA LEU A 197 -12.40 -5.38 -7.94
C LEU A 197 -12.91 -5.06 -9.35
N VAL A 198 -12.02 -4.89 -10.32
CA VAL A 198 -12.31 -4.42 -11.69
C VAL A 198 -11.88 -5.48 -12.70
N GLY A 199 -12.64 -5.66 -13.77
CA GLY A 199 -12.35 -6.58 -14.88
C GLY A 199 -13.50 -7.50 -15.22
N ASP A 200 -13.25 -8.46 -16.09
CA ASP A 200 -14.27 -9.41 -16.56
C ASP A 200 -14.87 -10.21 -15.40
N GLY A 201 -16.20 -10.15 -15.28
CA GLY A 201 -16.95 -10.84 -14.22
C GLY A 201 -16.86 -10.17 -12.83
N LYS A 202 -16.24 -9.00 -12.73
CA LYS A 202 -16.22 -8.20 -11.51
C LYS A 202 -17.38 -7.19 -11.49
N PRO A 203 -17.84 -6.76 -10.29
CA PRO A 203 -19.00 -5.87 -10.18
C PRO A 203 -18.69 -4.41 -10.53
N PHE A 204 -17.41 -4.00 -10.52
CA PHE A 204 -17.02 -2.60 -10.72
C PHE A 204 -16.29 -2.38 -12.05
N THR A 205 -16.42 -1.17 -12.53
CA THR A 205 -15.63 -0.57 -13.61
C THR A 205 -14.72 0.53 -13.04
N ASP A 206 -13.80 1.05 -13.85
CA ASP A 206 -12.95 2.19 -13.48
C ASP A 206 -13.77 3.43 -13.07
N ASP A 207 -14.94 3.61 -13.68
CA ASP A 207 -15.81 4.75 -13.39
C ASP A 207 -16.50 4.66 -12.03
N ASP A 208 -16.63 3.48 -11.45
CA ASP A 208 -17.31 3.26 -10.17
C ASP A 208 -16.40 3.57 -8.97
N LEU A 209 -15.08 3.49 -9.15
CA LEU A 209 -14.13 3.51 -8.07
C LEU A 209 -13.15 4.69 -8.15
N THR A 210 -12.63 5.05 -7.00
CA THR A 210 -11.45 5.92 -6.82
C THR A 210 -10.75 5.54 -5.50
N MET A 211 -9.64 6.22 -5.16
CA MET A 211 -8.97 6.07 -3.87
C MET A 211 -8.78 7.44 -3.23
N LEU A 212 -9.19 7.59 -1.98
CA LEU A 212 -9.03 8.79 -1.17
C LEU A 212 -7.87 8.61 -0.17
N PRO A 213 -7.17 9.69 0.21
CA PRO A 213 -6.21 9.66 1.31
C PRO A 213 -6.85 9.25 2.63
N ILE A 214 -6.06 8.66 3.52
CA ILE A 214 -6.46 8.44 4.90
C ILE A 214 -6.07 9.68 5.71
N TYR A 215 -7.04 10.41 6.20
CA TYR A 215 -6.85 11.59 7.02
C TYR A 215 -6.90 11.25 8.50
N ILE A 216 -6.04 11.88 9.33
CA ILE A 216 -5.99 11.66 10.78
C ILE A 216 -6.06 12.95 11.61
N GLY A 217 -6.37 14.09 10.98
CA GLY A 217 -6.46 15.39 11.66
C GLY A 217 -5.10 16.01 11.97
N VAL A 218 -4.08 15.75 11.14
CA VAL A 218 -2.72 16.26 11.31
C VAL A 218 -2.19 16.81 10.00
N GLY A 219 -1.44 17.90 10.10
CA GLY A 219 -0.77 18.52 8.95
C GLY A 219 -1.72 19.25 8.01
N ASP A 220 -1.29 19.47 6.79
CA ASP A 220 -2.07 20.11 5.73
C ASP A 220 -2.85 19.05 4.95
N GLU A 221 -3.94 18.58 5.53
CA GLU A 221 -4.76 17.49 4.96
C GLU A 221 -5.31 17.84 3.57
N ALA A 222 -5.61 19.11 3.29
CA ALA A 222 -6.08 19.53 1.97
C ALA A 222 -5.06 19.25 0.86
N ASN A 223 -3.77 19.24 1.19
CA ASN A 223 -2.66 18.94 0.27
C ASN A 223 -2.05 17.55 0.48
N GLN A 224 -2.65 16.71 1.31
CA GLN A 224 -2.22 15.33 1.50
C GLN A 224 -2.62 14.44 0.32
N GLY A 225 -1.68 13.63 -0.17
CA GLY A 225 -1.88 12.58 -1.15
C GLY A 225 -2.10 11.19 -0.52
N LEU A 226 -2.06 10.16 -1.34
CA LEU A 226 -2.12 8.76 -0.89
C LEU A 226 -0.85 8.36 -0.13
N CYS A 227 -0.93 7.27 0.62
CA CYS A 227 0.25 6.63 1.20
C CYS A 227 0.95 5.84 0.08
N THR A 228 2.11 6.32 -0.38
CA THR A 228 2.79 5.78 -1.56
C THR A 228 4.22 5.37 -1.22
N GLY A 229 4.61 4.18 -1.66
CA GLY A 229 5.93 3.63 -1.38
C GLY A 229 6.13 2.25 -1.99
N THR A 230 7.10 1.51 -1.46
CA THR A 230 7.34 0.10 -1.78
C THR A 230 7.85 -0.66 -0.57
N GLU A 231 7.41 -1.90 -0.42
CA GLU A 231 8.00 -2.91 0.47
C GLU A 231 8.44 -4.15 -0.32
N ASN A 232 8.21 -4.16 -1.64
CA ASN A 232 8.41 -5.33 -2.48
C ASN A 232 9.74 -5.21 -3.23
N TYR A 233 10.77 -5.85 -2.69
CA TYR A 233 12.11 -5.82 -3.26
C TYR A 233 12.55 -7.21 -3.69
N TRP A 234 12.97 -7.34 -4.94
CA TRP A 234 13.66 -8.51 -5.43
C TRP A 234 15.08 -8.58 -4.89
N CYS A 235 15.42 -9.72 -4.31
CA CYS A 235 16.77 -10.08 -3.91
C CYS A 235 17.19 -11.38 -4.62
N VAL A 236 18.45 -11.50 -4.94
CA VAL A 236 19.02 -12.70 -5.58
C VAL A 236 19.87 -13.44 -4.56
N ASN A 237 19.69 -14.77 -4.46
CA ASN A 237 20.43 -15.62 -3.54
C ASN A 237 21.88 -15.80 -4.02
N LYS A 238 22.84 -15.24 -3.31
CA LYS A 238 24.27 -15.34 -3.65
C LYS A 238 24.85 -16.76 -3.53
N GLU A 239 24.15 -17.66 -2.82
CA GLU A 239 24.58 -19.06 -2.66
C GLU A 239 24.09 -19.97 -3.81
N ALA A 240 23.32 -19.44 -4.77
CA ALA A 240 22.91 -20.15 -5.97
C ALA A 240 24.10 -20.32 -6.94
N SER A 241 23.95 -21.19 -7.94
CA SER A 241 24.98 -21.33 -8.96
C SER A 241 25.13 -20.06 -9.79
N GLU A 242 26.30 -19.83 -10.36
CA GLU A 242 26.53 -18.66 -11.24
C GLU A 242 25.57 -18.64 -12.42
N ASP A 243 25.27 -19.81 -13.01
CA ASP A 243 24.31 -19.95 -14.10
C ASP A 243 22.88 -19.57 -13.67
N ASP A 244 22.46 -20.00 -12.48
CA ASP A 244 21.14 -19.65 -11.93
C ASP A 244 21.03 -18.14 -11.60
N ILE A 245 22.09 -17.56 -11.04
CA ILE A 245 22.17 -16.12 -10.76
C ILE A 245 22.03 -15.34 -12.07
N ASN A 246 22.82 -15.69 -13.11
CA ASN A 246 22.79 -15.01 -14.38
C ASN A 246 21.42 -15.14 -15.06
N ALA A 247 20.82 -16.34 -15.07
CA ALA A 247 19.48 -16.54 -15.61
C ALA A 247 18.42 -15.73 -14.84
N THR A 248 18.55 -15.63 -13.52
CA THR A 248 17.64 -14.81 -12.70
C THR A 248 17.79 -13.31 -12.99
N LEU A 249 19.01 -12.81 -13.13
CA LEU A 249 19.26 -11.41 -13.50
C LEU A 249 18.72 -11.09 -14.89
N ASP A 250 18.86 -11.99 -15.85
CA ASP A 250 18.31 -11.84 -17.20
C ASP A 250 16.77 -11.84 -17.17
N PHE A 251 16.15 -12.71 -16.37
CA PHE A 251 14.71 -12.72 -16.17
C PHE A 251 14.20 -11.42 -15.52
N MET A 252 14.82 -10.97 -14.42
CA MET A 252 14.46 -9.71 -13.76
C MET A 252 14.56 -8.54 -14.73
N TYR A 253 15.64 -8.49 -15.51
CA TYR A 253 15.85 -7.44 -16.51
C TYR A 253 14.83 -7.52 -17.65
N TRP A 254 14.49 -8.72 -18.11
CA TRP A 254 13.44 -8.94 -19.11
C TRP A 254 12.08 -8.39 -18.63
N CYS A 255 11.70 -8.64 -17.39
CA CYS A 255 10.45 -8.14 -16.82
C CYS A 255 10.32 -6.61 -16.91
N VAL A 256 11.42 -5.87 -16.73
CA VAL A 256 11.40 -4.41 -16.63
C VAL A 256 11.88 -3.67 -17.87
N SER A 257 12.38 -4.38 -18.90
CA SER A 257 12.97 -3.76 -20.08
C SER A 257 12.38 -4.22 -21.41
N SER A 258 11.82 -5.43 -21.49
CA SER A 258 11.19 -5.92 -22.72
C SER A 258 9.77 -5.39 -22.87
N ASP A 259 9.29 -5.31 -24.13
CA ASP A 259 7.90 -4.92 -24.41
C ASP A 259 6.87 -5.88 -23.80
N GLU A 260 7.18 -7.17 -23.76
CA GLU A 260 6.31 -8.20 -23.19
C GLU A 260 6.30 -8.13 -21.66
N GLY A 261 7.50 -8.06 -21.04
CA GLY A 261 7.63 -7.99 -19.58
C GLY A 261 7.01 -6.73 -19.01
N THR A 262 7.31 -5.56 -19.54
CA THR A 262 6.77 -4.28 -19.06
C THR A 262 5.26 -4.18 -19.22
N LYS A 263 4.69 -4.74 -20.32
CA LYS A 263 3.24 -4.81 -20.52
C LYS A 263 2.57 -5.79 -19.53
N ALA A 264 3.19 -6.95 -19.29
CA ALA A 264 2.68 -7.90 -18.31
C ALA A 264 2.69 -7.29 -16.90
N MET A 265 3.78 -6.61 -16.51
CA MET A 265 3.85 -5.92 -15.21
C MET A 265 2.75 -4.86 -15.07
N ALA A 266 2.51 -4.04 -16.11
CA ALA A 266 1.54 -2.96 -16.06
C ALA A 266 0.09 -3.42 -16.19
N ASN A 267 -0.21 -4.30 -17.17
CA ASN A 267 -1.59 -4.63 -17.54
C ASN A 267 -2.12 -5.87 -16.81
N ASP A 268 -1.29 -6.92 -16.69
CA ASP A 268 -1.76 -8.17 -16.10
C ASP A 268 -1.64 -8.13 -14.57
N MET A 269 -0.57 -7.49 -14.06
CA MET A 269 -0.34 -7.35 -12.61
C MET A 269 -0.83 -6.02 -12.04
N GLY A 270 -1.09 -5.00 -12.88
CA GLY A 270 -1.51 -3.67 -12.45
C GLY A 270 -0.38 -2.87 -11.77
N PHE A 271 0.88 -3.24 -11.96
CA PHE A 271 2.02 -2.66 -11.28
C PHE A 271 2.50 -1.35 -11.92
N VAL A 272 2.99 -0.46 -11.06
CA VAL A 272 3.85 0.66 -11.46
C VAL A 272 5.27 0.28 -11.12
N ILE A 273 6.10 0.06 -12.12
CA ILE A 273 7.49 -0.33 -11.91
C ILE A 273 8.42 0.89 -11.91
N PRO A 274 9.43 0.97 -11.00
CA PRO A 274 10.33 2.12 -10.89
C PRO A 274 11.49 2.06 -11.89
N PHE A 275 11.21 1.73 -13.16
CA PHE A 275 12.23 1.57 -14.21
C PHE A 275 11.96 2.45 -15.43
N LYS A 276 13.02 2.77 -16.17
CA LYS A 276 12.98 3.70 -17.32
C LYS A 276 11.99 3.31 -18.41
N ASN A 277 11.76 2.01 -18.61
CA ASN A 277 10.87 1.48 -19.66
C ASN A 277 9.45 1.16 -19.15
N ALA A 278 9.06 1.70 -17.98
CA ALA A 278 7.74 1.45 -17.42
C ALA A 278 6.62 1.83 -18.40
N VAL A 279 5.67 0.91 -18.57
CA VAL A 279 4.41 1.14 -19.30
C VAL A 279 3.40 1.69 -18.29
N GLU A 280 2.51 2.57 -18.76
CA GLU A 280 1.45 3.12 -17.92
C GLU A 280 0.45 2.04 -17.52
N SER A 281 0.20 1.92 -16.21
CA SER A 281 -0.78 0.97 -15.68
C SER A 281 -2.20 1.46 -15.93
N PRO A 282 -3.15 0.58 -16.35
CA PRO A 282 -4.57 0.93 -16.47
C PRO A 282 -5.27 1.13 -15.12
N ASN A 283 -4.65 0.75 -14.04
CA ASN A 283 -5.18 0.74 -12.69
C ASN A 283 -5.67 2.13 -12.25
N VAL A 284 -6.98 2.27 -11.97
CA VAL A 284 -7.62 3.53 -11.60
C VAL A 284 -7.07 4.12 -10.30
N PHE A 285 -6.59 3.30 -9.37
CA PHE A 285 -5.99 3.77 -8.12
C PHE A 285 -4.61 4.39 -8.35
N VAL A 286 -3.85 3.84 -9.29
CA VAL A 286 -2.58 4.42 -9.75
C VAL A 286 -2.83 5.75 -10.47
N LYS A 287 -3.89 5.85 -11.28
CA LYS A 287 -4.29 7.12 -11.92
C LYS A 287 -4.64 8.17 -10.88
N ALA A 288 -5.42 7.80 -9.86
CA ALA A 288 -5.78 8.70 -8.75
C ALA A 288 -4.53 9.26 -8.02
N ASP A 289 -3.53 8.42 -7.73
CA ASP A 289 -2.26 8.85 -7.12
C ASP A 289 -1.49 9.83 -8.01
N LYS A 290 -1.39 9.54 -9.31
CA LYS A 290 -0.76 10.42 -10.28
C LYS A 290 -1.46 11.77 -10.41
N GLU A 291 -2.79 11.78 -10.45
CA GLU A 291 -3.60 13.00 -10.53
C GLU A 291 -3.42 13.86 -9.27
N MET A 292 -3.42 13.26 -8.09
CA MET A 292 -3.15 13.97 -6.84
C MET A 292 -1.74 14.56 -6.83
N THR A 293 -0.74 13.81 -7.25
CA THR A 293 0.65 14.29 -7.35
C THR A 293 0.77 15.44 -8.36
N ALA A 294 0.12 15.31 -9.52
CA ALA A 294 0.09 16.36 -10.53
C ALA A 294 -0.65 17.63 -10.07
N ALA A 295 -1.62 17.49 -9.19
CA ALA A 295 -2.31 18.60 -8.52
C ALA A 295 -1.49 19.23 -7.37
N GLY A 296 -0.28 18.75 -7.11
CA GLY A 296 0.62 19.26 -6.07
C GLY A 296 0.38 18.69 -4.67
N LYS A 297 -0.41 17.62 -4.54
CA LYS A 297 -0.57 16.94 -3.26
C LYS A 297 0.69 16.16 -2.89
N THR A 298 0.99 16.10 -1.61
CA THR A 298 2.19 15.45 -1.05
C THR A 298 1.85 14.01 -0.66
N PRO A 299 2.46 12.98 -1.28
CA PRO A 299 2.31 11.60 -0.85
C PRO A 299 2.83 11.37 0.56
N VAL A 300 2.18 10.49 1.30
CA VAL A 300 2.63 10.02 2.61
C VAL A 300 3.57 8.84 2.41
N ALA A 301 4.84 8.99 2.76
CA ALA A 301 5.84 7.94 2.63
C ALA A 301 5.58 6.76 3.59
N TRP A 302 6.02 5.57 3.23
CA TRP A 302 5.89 4.36 4.04
C TRP A 302 6.97 4.26 5.12
N ASN A 303 6.88 5.13 6.14
CA ASN A 303 7.86 5.17 7.23
C ASN A 303 7.80 3.94 8.15
N PHE A 304 6.69 3.20 8.18
CA PHE A 304 6.61 1.94 8.93
C PHE A 304 7.66 0.90 8.47
N SER A 305 8.11 0.96 7.22
CA SER A 305 9.15 0.08 6.69
C SER A 305 10.57 0.42 7.17
N THR A 306 10.75 1.54 7.87
CA THR A 306 12.04 1.98 8.42
C THR A 306 12.22 1.67 9.91
N MET A 307 11.24 1.00 10.53
CA MET A 307 11.33 0.61 11.94
C MET A 307 12.48 -0.38 12.20
N PRO A 308 13.07 -0.40 13.41
CA PRO A 308 14.31 -1.15 13.67
C PRO A 308 14.14 -2.68 13.64
N SER A 309 12.92 -3.18 13.73
CA SER A 309 12.62 -4.62 13.62
C SER A 309 11.14 -4.86 13.31
N GLU A 310 10.80 -6.07 12.85
CA GLU A 310 9.40 -6.49 12.64
C GLU A 310 8.56 -6.52 13.93
N ASN A 311 9.20 -6.49 15.08
CA ASN A 311 8.53 -6.61 16.39
C ASN A 311 7.93 -5.29 16.90
N TRP A 312 8.18 -4.15 16.25
CA TRP A 312 7.70 -2.84 16.69
C TRP A 312 6.17 -2.75 16.76
N LYS A 313 5.49 -3.54 15.96
CA LYS A 313 4.03 -3.58 15.81
C LYS A 313 3.29 -4.62 16.69
N ASN A 314 4.04 -5.35 17.55
CA ASN A 314 3.48 -6.39 18.42
C ASN A 314 2.94 -5.84 19.74
#